data_bdd302031dd3223cabdc36e06d057189
#
_entry.id   bdd302031dd3223cabdc36e06d057189
#
_cell.length_a   1.000
_cell.length_b   1.000
_cell.length_c   1.000
_cell.angle_alpha   90.00
_cell.angle_beta   90.00
_cell.angle_gamma   90.00
#
_symmetry.space_group_name_H-M   'P 1'
#
loop_
_entity.id
_entity.type
_entity.pdbx_description
1 polymer ?
#
loop_
_entity_poly.entity_id
_entity_poly.type
_entity_poly.pdbx_seq_one_letter_code
_entity_poly.pdbx_strand_id
1 'polypeptide(L)'
;MSIDGLTRREVLLGAMAGAAPRLRATAKITPRADSMILLWMAGGMAQTETFDPKRYTPYETGLASEKVLSTFPSIPTTVDGVRLSKGLEKIGGVLDRGTLIRSHRVGDLGFILHSRHQFHWHTGYAPPQSVAVPHIGSFIARTLGSRNPDIPAFLDIGQNMEIGAESDALKAF
;
A
#
# COMPACT_ATOMS: atom_id res chain seq x y z
N MET A 1 32.17 21.42 38.08
CA MET A 1 31.45 22.59 37.53
C MET A 1 30.01 22.24 37.42
N SER A 2 29.21 22.65 38.44
CA SER A 2 27.79 22.35 38.51
C SER A 2 27.04 23.22 37.51
N ILE A 3 26.26 22.62 36.68
CA ILE A 3 25.30 23.33 35.82
C ILE A 3 24.07 23.47 36.68
N ASP A 4 24.00 24.61 37.38
CA ASP A 4 22.98 24.86 38.36
C ASP A 4 21.58 24.83 37.78
N GLY A 5 20.78 23.93 38.27
CA GLY A 5 19.31 23.99 38.21
C GLY A 5 18.60 23.14 37.17
N LEU A 6 19.29 22.48 36.23
CA LEU A 6 18.61 21.62 35.25
C LEU A 6 18.67 20.14 35.61
N THR A 7 17.56 19.50 35.65
CA THR A 7 17.49 18.04 35.83
C THR A 7 17.94 17.30 34.55
N ARG A 8 18.44 16.05 34.69
CA ARG A 8 18.79 15.20 33.55
C ARG A 8 17.65 15.07 32.52
N ARG A 9 16.42 15.13 33.01
CA ARG A 9 15.22 15.07 32.18
C ARG A 9 15.02 16.33 31.33
N GLU A 10 15.31 17.50 31.92
CA GLU A 10 15.20 18.80 31.22
C GLU A 10 16.30 18.97 30.15
N VAL A 11 17.50 18.47 30.44
CA VAL A 11 18.60 18.43 29.46
C VAL A 11 18.28 17.50 28.30
N LEU A 12 17.69 16.34 28.56
CA LEU A 12 17.28 15.40 27.51
C LEU A 12 16.11 15.95 26.68
N LEU A 13 15.14 16.59 27.30
CA LEU A 13 14.00 17.23 26.60
C LEU A 13 14.49 18.42 25.74
N GLY A 14 15.42 19.22 26.25
CA GLY A 14 16.04 20.32 25.51
C GLY A 14 16.87 19.83 24.30
N ALA A 15 17.61 18.74 24.45
CA ALA A 15 18.37 18.14 23.38
C ALA A 15 17.47 17.52 22.29
N MET A 16 16.34 16.94 22.67
CA MET A 16 15.36 16.42 21.73
C MET A 16 14.59 17.52 20.99
N ALA A 17 14.32 18.65 21.64
CA ALA A 17 13.67 19.80 20.98
C ALA A 17 14.56 20.46 19.91
N GLY A 18 15.88 20.41 20.08
CA GLY A 18 16.85 20.91 19.08
C GLY A 18 17.07 19.95 17.91
N ALA A 19 16.76 18.67 18.08
CA ALA A 19 16.93 17.61 17.06
C ALA A 19 15.64 17.24 16.33
N ALA A 20 14.51 17.90 16.61
CA ALA A 20 13.30 17.69 15.84
C ALA A 20 13.61 18.04 14.38
N PRO A 21 13.53 17.08 13.43
CA PRO A 21 13.67 17.41 12.03
C PRO A 21 12.63 18.49 11.74
N ARG A 22 13.10 19.68 11.35
CA ARG A 22 12.19 20.69 10.83
C ARG A 22 11.48 20.04 9.68
N LEU A 23 10.23 19.64 9.89
CA LEU A 23 9.33 19.23 8.82
C LEU A 23 9.34 20.42 7.85
N ARG A 24 10.19 20.33 6.82
CA ARG A 24 10.12 21.28 5.70
C ARG A 24 8.67 21.26 5.28
N ALA A 25 8.02 22.40 5.35
CA ALA A 25 6.70 22.57 4.79
C ALA A 25 6.76 21.94 3.39
N THR A 26 6.11 20.81 3.23
CA THR A 26 6.07 20.11 1.95
C THR A 26 5.54 21.11 0.95
N ALA A 27 6.29 21.37 -0.10
CA ALA A 27 5.85 22.24 -1.17
C ALA A 27 4.43 21.81 -1.53
N LYS A 28 3.49 22.75 -1.58
CA LYS A 28 2.08 22.46 -1.89
C LYS A 28 2.06 21.75 -3.24
N ILE A 29 1.82 20.45 -3.20
CA ILE A 29 1.71 19.64 -4.43
C ILE A 29 0.45 20.10 -5.15
N THR A 30 0.61 20.66 -6.33
CA THR A 30 -0.53 20.99 -7.18
C THR A 30 -1.06 19.70 -7.80
N PRO A 31 -2.31 19.30 -7.53
CA PRO A 31 -2.90 18.12 -8.14
C PRO A 31 -2.87 18.23 -9.67
N ARG A 32 -2.47 17.15 -10.35
CA ARG A 32 -2.45 17.07 -11.81
C ARG A 32 -3.39 15.98 -12.34
N ALA A 33 -3.76 15.04 -11.47
CA ALA A 33 -4.62 13.94 -11.84
C ALA A 33 -6.08 14.38 -11.81
N ASP A 34 -6.78 14.06 -12.87
CA ASP A 34 -8.21 14.35 -13.05
C ASP A 34 -9.07 13.11 -12.82
N SER A 35 -8.46 11.94 -12.84
CA SER A 35 -9.13 10.66 -12.71
C SER A 35 -8.25 9.68 -11.94
N MET A 36 -8.86 8.75 -11.24
CA MET A 36 -8.19 7.66 -10.57
C MET A 36 -8.77 6.35 -11.06
N ILE A 37 -7.90 5.43 -11.46
CA ILE A 37 -8.26 4.04 -11.77
C ILE A 37 -7.57 3.16 -10.75
N LEU A 38 -8.34 2.46 -9.93
CA LEU A 38 -7.84 1.45 -9.01
C LEU A 38 -7.91 0.08 -9.68
N LEU A 39 -6.77 -0.51 -9.97
CA LEU A 39 -6.67 -1.89 -10.43
C LEU A 39 -6.43 -2.79 -9.22
N TRP A 40 -7.50 -3.34 -8.70
CA TRP A 40 -7.45 -4.24 -7.56
C TRP A 40 -7.22 -5.68 -8.02
N MET A 41 -6.11 -6.26 -7.59
CA MET A 41 -5.74 -7.65 -7.89
C MET A 41 -5.92 -8.50 -6.63
N ALA A 42 -7.13 -9.00 -6.45
CA ALA A 42 -7.57 -9.67 -5.23
C ALA A 42 -6.86 -11.01 -4.93
N GLY A 43 -6.23 -11.63 -5.93
CA GLY A 43 -5.63 -12.96 -5.81
C GLY A 43 -4.38 -13.07 -4.94
N GLY A 44 -3.94 -11.96 -4.32
CA GLY A 44 -2.81 -11.99 -3.39
C GLY A 44 -1.49 -12.38 -4.03
N MET A 45 -1.08 -11.68 -5.08
CA MET A 45 0.21 -11.92 -5.73
C MET A 45 1.35 -11.82 -4.73
N ALA A 46 2.19 -12.87 -4.68
CA ALA A 46 3.39 -12.83 -3.87
C ALA A 46 4.34 -11.76 -4.38
N GLN A 47 4.76 -10.85 -3.51
CA GLN A 47 5.69 -9.78 -3.87
C GLN A 47 7.02 -10.30 -4.43
N THR A 48 7.50 -11.43 -3.90
CA THR A 48 8.75 -12.06 -4.33
C THR A 48 8.66 -12.67 -5.73
N GLU A 49 7.47 -12.92 -6.21
CA GLU A 49 7.20 -13.45 -7.55
C GLU A 49 6.76 -12.38 -8.54
N THR A 50 6.69 -11.12 -8.10
CA THR A 50 6.19 -10.02 -8.94
C THR A 50 7.06 -8.77 -8.83
N PHE A 51 6.74 -7.86 -7.91
CA PHE A 51 7.29 -6.51 -7.84
C PHE A 51 8.56 -6.39 -6.98
N ASP A 52 8.89 -7.42 -6.20
CA ASP A 52 10.08 -7.45 -5.36
C ASP A 52 10.83 -8.79 -5.46
N PRO A 53 11.28 -9.17 -6.68
CA PRO A 53 11.95 -10.43 -6.87
C PRO A 53 13.23 -10.51 -6.04
N LYS A 54 13.43 -11.66 -5.44
CA LYS A 54 14.65 -12.03 -4.70
C LYS A 54 15.55 -12.86 -5.61
N ARG A 55 16.55 -13.50 -5.01
CA ARG A 55 17.41 -14.41 -5.75
C ARG A 55 16.57 -15.53 -6.38
N TYR A 56 16.70 -15.68 -7.67
CA TYR A 56 16.09 -16.79 -8.40
C TYR A 56 16.62 -18.13 -7.90
N THR A 57 15.73 -19.06 -7.61
CA THR A 57 16.05 -20.41 -7.19
C THR A 57 15.32 -21.37 -8.13
N PRO A 58 16.05 -22.01 -9.06
CA PRO A 58 15.46 -23.03 -9.91
C PRO A 58 14.86 -24.16 -9.10
N TYR A 59 13.81 -24.76 -9.62
CA TYR A 59 13.21 -25.93 -8.98
C TYR A 59 14.18 -27.12 -9.06
N GLU A 60 14.39 -27.75 -7.91
CA GLU A 60 15.13 -29.00 -7.77
C GLU A 60 14.38 -29.91 -6.80
N THR A 61 14.27 -31.20 -7.13
CA THR A 61 13.63 -32.17 -6.23
C THR A 61 14.38 -32.25 -4.90
N GLY A 62 13.66 -32.12 -3.79
CA GLY A 62 14.25 -32.16 -2.45
C GLY A 62 14.83 -30.82 -1.98
N LEU A 63 14.68 -29.74 -2.73
CA LEU A 63 15.07 -28.42 -2.28
C LEU A 63 14.22 -27.99 -1.07
N ALA A 64 14.90 -27.60 0.00
CA ALA A 64 14.23 -27.10 1.21
C ALA A 64 13.52 -25.78 0.93
N SER A 65 12.28 -25.64 1.41
CA SER A 65 11.39 -24.49 1.09
C SER A 65 11.98 -23.14 1.51
N GLU A 66 12.74 -23.10 2.61
CA GLU A 66 13.40 -21.90 3.10
C GLU A 66 14.51 -21.36 2.18
N LYS A 67 14.97 -22.18 1.24
CA LYS A 67 15.96 -21.78 0.23
C LYS A 67 15.32 -21.17 -1.02
N VAL A 68 14.01 -21.35 -1.19
CA VAL A 68 13.27 -20.80 -2.33
C VAL A 68 12.93 -19.35 -2.03
N LEU A 69 13.54 -18.41 -2.75
CA LEU A 69 13.30 -16.97 -2.57
C LEU A 69 12.43 -16.39 -3.69
N SER A 70 12.68 -16.80 -4.93
CA SER A 70 11.86 -16.49 -6.09
C SER A 70 11.93 -17.62 -7.09
N THR A 71 10.82 -18.01 -7.68
CA THR A 71 10.72 -19.10 -8.66
C THR A 71 10.84 -18.61 -10.09
N PHE A 72 10.78 -17.30 -10.30
CA PHE A 72 11.02 -16.67 -11.60
C PHE A 72 12.29 -15.82 -11.59
N PRO A 73 13.03 -15.78 -12.70
CA PRO A 73 14.15 -14.87 -12.84
C PRO A 73 13.66 -13.42 -12.88
N SER A 74 14.50 -12.52 -12.41
CA SER A 74 14.20 -11.09 -12.48
C SER A 74 14.67 -10.46 -13.78
N ILE A 75 13.92 -9.47 -14.27
CA ILE A 75 14.20 -8.68 -15.46
C ILE A 75 14.54 -7.23 -15.10
N PRO A 76 15.34 -6.52 -15.89
CA PRO A 76 15.54 -5.09 -15.75
C PRO A 76 14.26 -4.32 -16.05
N THR A 77 14.21 -3.06 -15.62
CA THR A 77 13.13 -2.12 -15.94
C THR A 77 13.72 -0.86 -16.56
N THR A 78 12.86 0.11 -16.90
CA THR A 78 13.29 1.45 -17.34
C THR A 78 13.93 2.27 -16.22
N VAL A 79 13.89 1.80 -14.98
CA VAL A 79 14.51 2.48 -13.82
C VAL A 79 15.73 1.70 -13.38
N ASP A 80 16.89 2.35 -13.38
CA ASP A 80 18.16 1.74 -12.99
C ASP A 80 18.10 1.17 -11.57
N GLY A 81 18.62 -0.04 -11.41
CA GLY A 81 18.65 -0.75 -10.13
C GLY A 81 17.31 -1.34 -9.68
N VAL A 82 16.22 -1.06 -10.39
CA VAL A 82 14.91 -1.67 -10.10
C VAL A 82 14.66 -2.85 -11.03
N ARG A 83 14.34 -3.98 -10.44
CA ARG A 83 14.03 -5.21 -11.17
C ARG A 83 12.65 -5.71 -10.80
N LEU A 84 11.97 -6.33 -11.76
CA LEU A 84 10.69 -7.03 -11.58
C LEU A 84 10.87 -8.51 -11.96
N SER A 85 9.91 -9.35 -11.60
CA SER A 85 9.90 -10.73 -12.04
C SER A 85 9.58 -10.85 -13.53
N LYS A 86 10.13 -11.87 -14.18
CA LYS A 86 9.79 -12.23 -15.56
C LYS A 86 8.27 -12.42 -15.68
N GLY A 87 7.70 -11.93 -16.75
CA GLY A 87 6.25 -11.86 -16.98
C GLY A 87 5.69 -10.45 -16.79
N LEU A 88 6.45 -9.53 -16.18
CA LEU A 88 6.06 -8.13 -15.97
C LEU A 88 6.78 -7.17 -16.93
N GLU A 89 7.19 -7.62 -18.11
CA GLU A 89 7.98 -6.85 -19.07
C GLU A 89 7.30 -5.54 -19.47
N LYS A 90 5.98 -5.58 -19.68
CA LYS A 90 5.21 -4.39 -20.07
C LYS A 90 5.16 -3.35 -18.94
N ILE A 91 5.05 -3.78 -17.70
CA ILE A 91 5.08 -2.89 -16.53
C ILE A 91 6.50 -2.36 -16.34
N GLY A 92 7.50 -3.23 -16.46
CA GLY A 92 8.91 -2.84 -16.40
C GLY A 92 9.29 -1.79 -17.43
N GLY A 93 8.71 -1.87 -18.64
CA GLY A 93 8.94 -0.93 -19.72
C GLY A 93 8.36 0.48 -19.52
N VAL A 94 7.53 0.69 -18.53
CA VAL A 94 6.90 1.99 -18.20
C VAL A 94 7.07 2.39 -16.73
N LEU A 95 7.97 1.72 -16.02
CA LEU A 95 8.12 1.91 -14.59
C LEU A 95 8.63 3.31 -14.20
N ASP A 96 9.33 4.00 -15.10
CA ASP A 96 9.73 5.39 -14.98
C ASP A 96 8.56 6.36 -14.81
N ARG A 97 7.34 5.94 -15.15
CA ARG A 97 6.10 6.70 -15.01
C ARG A 97 5.36 6.43 -13.71
N GLY A 98 5.88 5.55 -12.86
CA GLY A 98 5.21 5.08 -11.66
C GLY A 98 6.06 5.16 -10.41
N THR A 99 5.44 4.90 -9.28
CA THR A 99 6.13 4.73 -8.00
C THR A 99 5.90 3.33 -7.49
N LEU A 100 6.98 2.60 -7.22
CA LEU A 100 6.94 1.28 -6.64
C LEU A 100 7.18 1.35 -5.13
N ILE A 101 6.17 0.98 -4.33
CA ILE A 101 6.25 0.98 -2.87
C ILE A 101 6.42 -0.47 -2.39
N ARG A 102 7.64 -0.85 -2.02
CA ARG A 102 7.97 -2.19 -1.51
C ARG A 102 7.90 -2.31 0.01
N SER A 103 7.89 -1.19 0.71
CA SER A 103 7.89 -1.14 2.17
C SER A 103 6.49 -1.11 2.79
N HIS A 104 5.43 -1.20 1.97
CA HIS A 104 4.08 -1.21 2.50
C HIS A 104 3.82 -2.48 3.30
N ARG A 105 3.27 -2.31 4.49
CA ARG A 105 2.87 -3.40 5.38
C ARG A 105 1.46 -3.14 5.89
N VAL A 106 0.63 -4.14 5.82
CA VAL A 106 -0.67 -4.10 6.47
C VAL A 106 -0.47 -4.26 7.99
N GLY A 107 -1.18 -3.46 8.79
CA GLY A 107 -1.19 -3.59 10.24
C GLY A 107 -1.87 -4.89 10.70
N ASP A 108 -1.88 -5.10 12.00
CA ASP A 108 -2.62 -6.22 12.59
C ASP A 108 -4.13 -5.95 12.43
N LEU A 109 -4.80 -6.79 11.65
CA LEU A 109 -6.24 -6.76 11.43
C LEU A 109 -6.97 -7.87 12.22
N GLY A 110 -6.28 -8.50 13.17
CA GLY A 110 -6.79 -9.62 13.95
C GLY A 110 -6.60 -10.95 13.22
N PHE A 111 -7.58 -11.39 12.46
CA PHE A 111 -7.48 -12.64 11.70
C PHE A 111 -6.95 -12.40 10.28
N ILE A 112 -6.20 -13.37 9.76
CA ILE A 112 -5.78 -13.39 8.35
C ILE A 112 -6.97 -13.89 7.52
N LEU A 113 -7.91 -12.99 7.21
CA LEU A 113 -9.04 -13.26 6.33
C LEU A 113 -9.00 -12.30 5.14
N HIS A 114 -9.29 -12.82 3.96
CA HIS A 114 -9.29 -12.03 2.73
C HIS A 114 -10.27 -10.85 2.82
N SER A 115 -11.47 -11.08 3.37
CA SER A 115 -12.48 -10.05 3.58
C SER A 115 -11.99 -8.87 4.42
N ARG A 116 -11.25 -9.12 5.50
CA ARG A 116 -10.70 -8.07 6.36
C ARG A 116 -9.65 -7.23 5.64
N HIS A 117 -8.77 -7.88 4.88
CA HIS A 117 -7.76 -7.20 4.10
C HIS A 117 -8.39 -6.38 2.96
N GLN A 118 -9.37 -6.92 2.26
CA GLN A 118 -10.11 -6.20 1.22
C GLN A 118 -10.83 -4.99 1.81
N PHE A 119 -11.54 -5.13 2.90
CA PHE A 119 -12.19 -4.02 3.60
C PHE A 119 -11.19 -2.93 3.96
N HIS A 120 -10.06 -3.29 4.57
CA HIS A 120 -9.02 -2.34 4.96
C HIS A 120 -8.45 -1.58 3.75
N TRP A 121 -8.15 -2.29 2.67
CA TRP A 121 -7.62 -1.68 1.45
C TRP A 121 -8.59 -0.70 0.79
N HIS A 122 -9.88 -1.03 0.78
CA HIS A 122 -10.88 -0.21 0.13
C HIS A 122 -11.40 0.95 1.00
N THR A 123 -11.21 0.89 2.30
CA THR A 123 -11.73 1.90 3.22
C THR A 123 -10.65 2.64 4.01
N GLY A 124 -9.48 2.03 4.21
CA GLY A 124 -8.42 2.53 5.09
C GLY A 124 -8.67 2.25 6.58
N TYR A 125 -9.75 1.55 6.93
CA TYR A 125 -10.11 1.25 8.32
C TYR A 125 -9.92 -0.23 8.64
N ALA A 126 -9.53 -0.53 9.88
CA ALA A 126 -9.51 -1.90 10.37
C ALA A 126 -10.93 -2.37 10.68
N PRO A 127 -11.37 -3.55 10.21
CA PRO A 127 -12.65 -4.13 10.58
C PRO A 127 -12.61 -4.79 11.98
N PRO A 128 -13.78 -5.00 12.66
CA PRO A 128 -15.08 -4.46 12.27
C PRO A 128 -15.25 -3.00 12.67
N GLN A 129 -16.14 -2.30 11.99
CA GLN A 129 -16.52 -0.94 12.35
C GLN A 129 -17.98 -0.93 12.84
N SER A 130 -18.28 -0.06 13.81
CA SER A 130 -19.62 0.15 14.33
C SER A 130 -20.51 0.97 13.40
N VAL A 131 -19.91 1.60 12.39
CA VAL A 131 -20.60 2.44 11.40
C VAL A 131 -20.17 2.01 10.00
N ALA A 132 -21.03 2.27 9.02
CA ALA A 132 -20.70 2.06 7.62
C ALA A 132 -19.55 2.99 7.21
N VAL A 133 -18.51 2.40 6.64
CA VAL A 133 -17.32 3.13 6.19
C VAL A 133 -17.35 3.21 4.68
N PRO A 134 -17.20 4.42 4.09
CA PRO A 134 -17.25 4.56 2.65
C PRO A 134 -16.03 3.94 1.97
N HIS A 135 -16.26 3.35 0.82
CA HIS A 135 -15.21 2.96 -0.11
C HIS A 135 -14.39 4.18 -0.54
N ILE A 136 -13.09 4.02 -0.78
CA ILE A 136 -12.21 5.12 -1.20
C ILE A 136 -12.74 5.84 -2.46
N GLY A 137 -13.30 5.11 -3.42
CA GLY A 137 -13.93 5.70 -4.62
C GLY A 137 -15.13 6.58 -4.28
N SER A 138 -15.99 6.13 -3.37
CA SER A 138 -17.13 6.91 -2.88
C SER A 138 -16.67 8.18 -2.15
N PHE A 139 -15.62 8.07 -1.34
CA PHE A 139 -15.03 9.21 -0.64
C PHE A 139 -14.49 10.26 -1.62
N ILE A 140 -13.77 9.82 -2.66
CA ILE A 140 -13.23 10.70 -3.70
C ILE A 140 -14.36 11.35 -4.50
N ALA A 141 -15.36 10.57 -4.93
CA ALA A 141 -16.53 11.08 -5.64
C ALA A 141 -17.28 12.13 -4.84
N ARG A 142 -17.46 11.90 -3.54
CA ARG A 142 -18.09 12.85 -2.62
C ARG A 142 -17.28 14.14 -2.49
N THR A 143 -15.96 14.05 -2.45
CA THR A 143 -15.07 15.19 -2.19
C THR A 143 -14.88 16.06 -3.45
N LEU A 144 -14.70 15.43 -4.60
CA LEU A 144 -14.35 16.10 -5.85
C LEU A 144 -15.57 16.33 -6.76
N GLY A 145 -16.65 15.56 -6.57
CA GLY A 145 -17.83 15.59 -7.42
C GLY A 145 -17.62 14.88 -8.76
N SER A 146 -18.69 14.91 -9.58
CA SER A 146 -18.61 14.43 -10.97
C SER A 146 -18.11 15.56 -11.88
N ARG A 147 -17.27 15.23 -12.82
CA ARG A 147 -16.79 16.13 -13.87
C ARG A 147 -17.74 16.19 -15.07
N ASN A 148 -18.49 15.13 -15.26
CA ASN A 148 -19.51 15.03 -16.31
C ASN A 148 -20.82 14.63 -15.65
N PRO A 149 -21.90 15.43 -15.81
CA PRO A 149 -23.18 15.11 -15.19
C PRO A 149 -23.83 13.83 -15.74
N ASP A 150 -23.44 13.40 -16.93
CA ASP A 150 -24.00 12.23 -17.59
C ASP A 150 -23.31 10.92 -17.18
N ILE A 151 -22.22 11.01 -16.40
CA ILE A 151 -21.41 9.86 -15.98
C ILE A 151 -21.30 9.85 -14.47
N PRO A 152 -21.57 8.72 -13.79
CA PRO A 152 -21.34 8.60 -12.36
C PRO A 152 -19.91 8.97 -11.97
N ALA A 153 -19.76 9.72 -10.86
CA ALA A 153 -18.45 10.12 -10.35
C ALA A 153 -17.59 8.94 -9.87
N PHE A 154 -18.22 7.82 -9.56
CA PHE A 154 -17.57 6.58 -9.15
C PHE A 154 -18.24 5.39 -9.84
N LEU A 155 -17.43 4.54 -10.41
CA LEU A 155 -17.83 3.27 -11.02
C LEU A 155 -17.02 2.16 -10.39
N ASP A 156 -17.68 1.12 -9.95
CA ASP A 156 -17.09 -0.12 -9.49
C ASP A 156 -17.43 -1.24 -10.47
N ILE A 157 -16.39 -1.89 -11.00
CA ILE A 157 -16.56 -2.92 -12.02
C ILE A 157 -16.01 -4.24 -11.49
N GLY A 158 -16.92 -5.16 -11.21
CA GLY A 158 -16.59 -6.53 -10.85
C GLY A 158 -16.06 -6.72 -9.43
N GLN A 159 -16.22 -5.75 -8.55
CA GLN A 159 -15.89 -5.93 -7.16
C GLN A 159 -16.87 -6.92 -6.53
N ASN A 160 -16.35 -8.08 -6.21
CA ASN A 160 -17.04 -9.04 -5.36
C ASN A 160 -16.14 -9.26 -4.14
N MET A 161 -16.52 -8.69 -3.00
CA MET A 161 -15.79 -8.94 -1.77
C MET A 161 -16.05 -10.37 -1.34
N GLU A 162 -15.00 -11.15 -1.14
CA GLU A 162 -15.09 -12.44 -0.53
C GLU A 162 -15.52 -12.26 0.94
N ILE A 163 -16.80 -12.33 1.15
CA ILE A 163 -17.40 -12.24 2.48
C ILE A 163 -17.42 -13.66 3.02
N GLY A 164 -16.37 -14.07 3.72
CA GLY A 164 -16.36 -15.33 4.45
C GLY A 164 -17.52 -15.41 5.46
N ALA A 165 -17.37 -16.13 6.55
CA ALA A 165 -18.38 -16.20 7.63
C ALA A 165 -18.61 -14.84 8.35
N GLU A 166 -17.89 -13.80 7.99
CA GLU A 166 -18.07 -12.45 8.52
C GLU A 166 -19.18 -11.73 7.75
N SER A 167 -20.16 -11.31 8.51
CA SER A 167 -21.41 -10.70 8.11
C SER A 167 -21.27 -9.44 7.22
N ASP A 168 -22.42 -8.93 6.80
CA ASP A 168 -22.63 -7.65 6.10
C ASP A 168 -21.88 -6.43 6.69
N ALA A 169 -21.39 -6.54 7.93
CA ALA A 169 -20.60 -5.51 8.59
C ALA A 169 -19.25 -5.18 7.90
N LEU A 170 -18.80 -6.02 6.99
CA LEU A 170 -17.59 -5.79 6.21
C LEU A 170 -17.86 -5.22 4.82
N LYS A 171 -19.11 -4.95 4.46
CA LYS A 171 -19.41 -4.27 3.20
C LYS A 171 -18.98 -2.82 3.29
N ALA A 172 -18.11 -2.41 2.38
CA ALA A 172 -17.81 -1.00 2.16
C ALA A 172 -18.90 -0.40 1.25
N PHE A 173 -19.42 0.75 1.62
CA PHE A 173 -20.47 1.49 0.88
C PHE A 173 -19.92 2.76 0.25
#